data_16a95715bd0aaa5cb2c15fd694654f49
#
_entry.id   16a95715bd0aaa5cb2c15fd694654f49
#
_cell.length_a   1.000
_cell.length_b   1.000
_cell.length_c   1.000
_cell.angle_alpha   90.00
_cell.angle_beta   90.00
_cell.angle_gamma   90.00
#
_symmetry.space_group_name_H-M   'P 1'
#
loop_
_entity.id
_entity.type
_entity.pdbx_description
1 polymer ?
#
loop_
_entity_poly.entity_id
_entity_poly.type
_entity_poly.pdbx_seq_one_letter_code
_entity_poly.pdbx_strand_id
1 'polypeptide(L)'
;MTNIRRFINDEYIYFLTHVTYKRRPILVKHFDLLMESIISYQKKEKYELISWVVLPDHMHLLIKLRDKRLPELMRKIKLSFSMKLRKRLQQRGGRIWQYRYWDHVIRDKIDLNTHIDYIHYNPVKHGYTKRPFDWKYSSMA
;
A
#
# COMPACT_ATOMS: atom_id res chain seq x y z
N MET A 1 -3.07 0.88 30.55
CA MET A 1 -3.69 0.37 29.34
C MET A 1 -2.72 -0.46 28.53
N THR A 2 -3.18 -1.57 28.07
CA THR A 2 -2.36 -2.43 27.27
C THR A 2 -2.08 -1.78 25.92
N ASN A 3 -0.84 -1.79 25.55
CA ASN A 3 -0.47 -1.33 24.23
C ASN A 3 -0.49 -2.48 23.24
N ILE A 4 -1.64 -2.74 22.70
CA ILE A 4 -1.84 -3.82 21.74
C ILE A 4 -1.43 -3.46 20.32
N ARG A 5 -0.91 -2.26 20.12
CA ARG A 5 -0.36 -1.86 18.83
C ARG A 5 0.98 -2.53 18.56
N ARG A 6 1.60 -3.05 19.61
CA ARG A 6 2.91 -3.67 19.50
C ARG A 6 2.75 -5.18 19.40
N PHE A 7 3.43 -5.74 18.42
CA PHE A 7 3.53 -7.18 18.24
C PHE A 7 4.92 -7.64 18.63
N ILE A 8 5.23 -8.89 18.42
CA ILE A 8 6.48 -9.48 18.86
C ILE A 8 7.70 -8.67 18.37
N ASN A 9 8.68 -8.45 19.26
CA ASN A 9 9.96 -7.81 18.94
C ASN A 9 9.79 -6.36 18.43
N ASP A 10 8.87 -5.61 19.02
CA ASP A 10 8.63 -4.21 18.67
C ASP A 10 8.18 -4.00 17.22
N GLU A 11 7.59 -5.01 16.63
CA GLU A 11 7.02 -4.85 15.30
C GLU A 11 5.62 -4.27 15.38
N TYR A 12 5.29 -3.49 14.36
CA TYR A 12 3.96 -2.88 14.21
C TYR A 12 3.37 -3.31 12.88
N ILE A 13 2.06 -3.52 12.87
CA ILE A 13 1.33 -3.76 11.63
C ILE A 13 0.53 -2.50 11.31
N TYR A 14 0.70 -1.99 10.10
CA TYR A 14 0.05 -0.77 9.64
C TYR A 14 -0.87 -1.09 8.47
N PHE A 15 -2.07 -0.52 8.52
CA PHE A 15 -2.95 -0.47 7.36
C PHE A 15 -2.80 0.93 6.76
N LEU A 16 -2.50 0.98 5.46
CA LEU A 16 -2.13 2.22 4.77
C LEU A 16 -3.03 2.46 3.58
N THR A 17 -3.37 3.72 3.36
CA THR A 17 -4.10 4.14 2.16
C THR A 17 -3.36 5.28 1.50
N HIS A 18 -2.96 5.09 0.26
CA HIS A 18 -2.29 6.11 -0.55
C HIS A 18 -3.14 6.43 -1.76
N VAL A 19 -3.34 7.72 -2.03
CA VAL A 19 -4.19 8.20 -3.12
C VAL A 19 -3.33 9.02 -4.07
N THR A 20 -3.57 8.88 -5.37
CA THR A 20 -2.86 9.67 -6.37
C THR A 20 -3.32 11.13 -6.36
N TYR A 21 -2.44 12.01 -6.82
CA TYR A 21 -2.75 13.43 -6.95
C TYR A 21 -3.88 13.61 -7.96
N LYS A 22 -4.91 14.35 -7.55
CA LYS A 22 -6.14 14.56 -8.33
C LYS A 22 -6.81 13.25 -8.77
N ARG A 23 -6.56 12.18 -8.02
CA ARG A 23 -7.12 10.85 -8.27
C ARG A 23 -6.91 10.38 -9.70
N ARG A 24 -5.76 10.69 -10.28
CA ARG A 24 -5.43 10.21 -11.63
C ARG A 24 -5.32 8.67 -11.65
N PRO A 25 -5.93 8.00 -12.65
CA PRO A 25 -5.98 6.53 -12.67
C PRO A 25 -4.70 5.92 -13.24
N ILE A 26 -3.59 6.10 -12.56
CA ILE A 26 -2.28 5.71 -13.06
C ILE A 26 -1.71 4.45 -12.41
N LEU A 27 -2.27 3.99 -11.30
CA LEU A 27 -1.63 2.91 -10.55
C LEU A 27 -1.76 1.55 -11.20
N VAL A 28 -2.94 1.21 -11.68
CA VAL A 28 -3.16 -0.07 -12.36
C VAL A 28 -2.47 -0.06 -13.72
N LYS A 29 -2.51 1.07 -14.40
CA LYS A 29 -1.87 1.22 -15.70
C LYS A 29 -0.36 1.00 -15.63
N HIS A 30 0.27 1.38 -14.53
CA HIS A 30 1.71 1.22 -14.31
C HIS A 30 1.99 0.32 -13.11
N PHE A 31 1.16 -0.70 -12.97
CA PHE A 31 1.23 -1.65 -11.86
C PHE A 31 2.60 -2.29 -11.72
N ASP A 32 3.23 -2.62 -12.84
CA ASP A 32 4.56 -3.21 -12.85
C ASP A 32 5.59 -2.36 -12.10
N LEU A 33 5.60 -1.05 -12.37
CA LEU A 33 6.52 -0.13 -11.71
C LEU A 33 6.21 0.03 -10.24
N LEU A 34 4.92 0.07 -9.91
CA LEU A 34 4.49 0.22 -8.52
C LEU A 34 4.91 -0.98 -7.69
N MET A 35 4.62 -2.18 -8.16
CA MET A 35 4.98 -3.40 -7.43
C MET A 35 6.49 -3.60 -7.36
N GLU A 36 7.21 -3.23 -8.39
CA GLU A 36 8.67 -3.26 -8.34
C GLU A 36 9.19 -2.39 -7.21
N SER A 37 8.63 -1.18 -7.05
CA SER A 37 9.04 -0.27 -5.98
C SER A 37 8.67 -0.84 -4.60
N ILE A 38 7.49 -1.40 -4.46
CA ILE A 38 7.04 -1.97 -3.17
C ILE A 38 7.92 -3.17 -2.79
N ILE A 39 8.11 -4.11 -3.72
CA ILE A 39 8.80 -5.36 -3.43
C ILE A 39 10.30 -5.15 -3.23
N SER A 40 10.92 -4.25 -4.01
CA SER A 40 12.37 -4.04 -3.88
C SER A 40 12.76 -3.52 -2.50
N TYR A 41 11.90 -2.75 -1.85
CA TYR A 41 12.18 -2.25 -0.51
C TYR A 41 11.82 -3.22 0.60
N GLN A 42 11.04 -4.25 0.30
CA GLN A 42 10.68 -5.24 1.32
C GLN A 42 11.90 -5.88 1.93
N LYS A 43 12.84 -6.28 1.09
CA LYS A 43 14.08 -6.89 1.57
C LYS A 43 15.04 -5.86 2.15
N LYS A 44 15.22 -4.73 1.46
CA LYS A 44 16.15 -3.70 1.88
C LYS A 44 15.80 -3.08 3.22
N GLU A 45 14.52 -2.81 3.45
CA GLU A 45 14.05 -2.16 4.66
C GLU A 45 13.47 -3.16 5.67
N LYS A 46 13.52 -4.46 5.36
CA LYS A 46 13.11 -5.55 6.25
C LYS A 46 11.69 -5.36 6.76
N TYR A 47 10.77 -5.11 5.86
CA TYR A 47 9.35 -5.10 6.20
C TYR A 47 8.66 -6.28 5.52
N GLU A 48 7.49 -6.65 6.04
CA GLU A 48 6.69 -7.72 5.46
C GLU A 48 5.42 -7.14 4.86
N LEU A 49 5.14 -7.47 3.61
CA LEU A 49 3.89 -7.11 2.95
C LEU A 49 2.89 -8.23 3.19
N ILE A 50 1.91 -7.97 4.06
CA ILE A 50 0.95 -8.98 4.48
C ILE A 50 -0.18 -9.12 3.46
N SER A 51 -0.73 -7.99 3.03
CA SER A 51 -1.87 -7.97 2.12
C SER A 51 -1.89 -6.63 1.41
N TRP A 52 -2.46 -6.60 0.21
CA TRP A 52 -2.48 -5.37 -0.58
C TRP A 52 -3.52 -5.44 -1.69
N VAL A 53 -3.95 -4.27 -2.13
CA VAL A 53 -4.78 -4.10 -3.32
C VAL A 53 -4.44 -2.77 -3.98
N VAL A 54 -4.36 -2.79 -5.29
CA VAL A 54 -4.11 -1.59 -6.10
C VAL A 54 -5.33 -1.32 -6.95
N LEU A 55 -5.92 -0.14 -6.77
CA LEU A 55 -7.01 0.36 -7.60
C LEU A 55 -6.43 1.43 -8.53
N PRO A 56 -7.18 1.89 -9.53
CA PRO A 56 -6.60 2.85 -10.48
C PRO A 56 -6.03 4.11 -9.84
N ASP A 57 -6.67 4.64 -8.80
CA ASP A 57 -6.30 5.92 -8.21
C ASP A 57 -5.89 5.85 -6.74
N HIS A 58 -5.87 4.64 -6.15
CA HIS A 58 -5.42 4.48 -4.77
C HIS A 58 -5.00 3.04 -4.52
N MET A 59 -4.29 2.84 -3.41
CA MET A 59 -3.88 1.52 -2.98
C MET A 59 -4.01 1.39 -1.48
N HIS A 60 -4.24 0.18 -1.04
CA HIS A 60 -4.19 -0.18 0.37
C HIS A 60 -3.09 -1.21 0.58
N LEU A 61 -2.28 -0.97 1.59
CA LEU A 61 -1.20 -1.89 1.97
C LEU A 61 -1.37 -2.25 3.43
N LEU A 62 -1.11 -3.50 3.74
CA LEU A 62 -1.05 -3.97 5.12
C LEU A 62 0.36 -4.51 5.32
N ILE A 63 1.17 -3.81 6.11
CA ILE A 63 2.58 -4.12 6.26
C ILE A 63 2.95 -4.31 7.72
N LYS A 64 3.94 -5.16 7.95
CA LYS A 64 4.56 -5.33 9.26
C LYS A 64 5.97 -4.76 9.19
N LEU A 65 6.25 -3.82 10.09
CA LEU A 65 7.50 -3.09 10.08
C LEU A 65 8.03 -2.99 11.51
N ARG A 66 9.31 -3.25 11.68
CA ARG A 66 9.97 -3.05 12.95
C ARG A 66 10.21 -1.56 13.16
N ASP A 67 10.01 -1.13 14.41
CA ASP A 67 10.23 0.23 14.87
C ASP A 67 9.35 1.27 14.14
N LYS A 68 9.77 2.54 14.16
CA LYS A 68 8.92 3.66 13.73
C LYS A 68 9.40 4.31 12.44
N ARG A 69 9.94 3.51 11.51
CA ARG A 69 10.46 4.04 10.24
C ARG A 69 9.42 4.14 9.13
N LEU A 70 8.13 4.07 9.48
CA LEU A 70 7.08 4.07 8.48
C LEU A 70 7.12 5.27 7.53
N PRO A 71 7.23 6.53 8.01
CA PRO A 71 7.24 7.65 7.08
C PRO A 71 8.40 7.59 6.08
N GLU A 72 9.56 7.16 6.54
CA GLU A 72 10.72 7.04 5.66
C GLU A 72 10.51 5.94 4.62
N LEU A 73 9.98 4.78 5.03
CA LEU A 73 9.71 3.69 4.12
C LEU A 73 8.71 4.11 3.05
N MET A 74 7.61 4.78 3.46
CA MET A 74 6.60 5.23 2.51
C MET A 74 7.17 6.26 1.55
N ARG A 75 8.01 7.18 2.05
CA ARG A 75 8.68 8.15 1.19
C ARG A 75 9.54 7.47 0.13
N LYS A 76 10.31 6.47 0.53
CA LYS A 76 11.19 5.74 -0.40
C LYS A 76 10.40 5.02 -1.48
N ILE A 77 9.34 4.31 -1.09
CA ILE A 77 8.52 3.57 -2.05
C ILE A 77 7.85 4.52 -3.03
N LYS A 78 7.22 5.58 -2.53
CA LYS A 78 6.53 6.53 -3.39
C LYS A 78 7.48 7.28 -4.31
N LEU A 79 8.64 7.65 -3.81
CA LEU A 79 9.65 8.33 -4.62
C LEU A 79 10.16 7.40 -5.72
N SER A 80 10.44 6.15 -5.40
CA SER A 80 10.89 5.16 -6.37
C SER A 80 9.89 5.02 -7.52
N PHE A 81 8.61 4.85 -7.19
CA PHE A 81 7.57 4.75 -8.21
C PHE A 81 7.49 6.03 -9.05
N SER A 82 7.50 7.18 -8.39
CA SER A 82 7.38 8.48 -9.09
C SER A 82 8.53 8.70 -10.07
N MET A 83 9.74 8.37 -9.67
CA MET A 83 10.91 8.51 -10.55
C MET A 83 10.81 7.58 -11.75
N LYS A 84 10.46 6.33 -11.52
CA LYS A 84 10.30 5.35 -12.60
C LYS A 84 9.18 5.73 -13.55
N LEU A 85 8.08 6.21 -13.01
CA LEU A 85 6.94 6.63 -13.84
C LEU A 85 7.29 7.85 -14.69
N ARG A 86 7.93 8.85 -14.11
CA ARG A 86 8.34 10.04 -14.86
C ARG A 86 9.29 9.67 -16.00
N LYS A 87 10.21 8.75 -15.73
CA LYS A 87 11.14 8.28 -16.76
C LYS A 87 10.39 7.59 -17.89
N ARG A 88 9.44 6.71 -17.58
CA ARG A 88 8.63 6.02 -18.57
C ARG A 88 7.83 7.00 -19.42
N LEU A 89 7.23 8.01 -18.78
CA LEU A 89 6.38 8.98 -19.45
C LEU A 89 7.17 10.17 -20.02
N GLN A 90 8.49 10.19 -19.82
CA GLN A 90 9.35 11.30 -20.25
C GLN A 90 8.89 12.63 -19.70
N GLN A 91 8.49 12.64 -18.41
CA GLN A 91 8.05 13.83 -17.69
C GLN A 91 9.13 14.27 -16.72
N ARG A 92 9.32 15.59 -16.60
CA ARG A 92 10.35 16.15 -15.71
C ARG A 92 9.84 16.46 -14.32
N GLY A 93 8.55 16.56 -14.13
CA GLY A 93 8.00 16.91 -12.86
C GLY A 93 6.53 16.62 -12.78
N GLY A 94 5.88 17.25 -11.80
CA GLY A 94 4.48 17.02 -11.53
C GLY A 94 4.30 16.10 -10.35
N ARG A 95 3.22 16.31 -9.63
CA ARG A 95 2.91 15.52 -8.47
C ARG A 95 2.24 14.21 -8.88
N ILE A 96 2.67 13.11 -8.25
CA ILE A 96 2.10 11.79 -8.50
C ILE A 96 1.14 11.40 -7.38
N TRP A 97 1.49 11.70 -6.13
CA TRP A 97 0.76 11.29 -4.95
C TRP A 97 0.17 12.49 -4.22
N GLN A 98 -0.95 12.27 -3.51
CA GLN A 98 -1.38 13.22 -2.51
C GLN A 98 -0.33 13.27 -1.40
N TYR A 99 -0.18 14.43 -0.76
CA TYR A 99 0.83 14.61 0.28
C TYR A 99 0.61 13.68 1.45
N ARG A 100 -0.62 13.60 1.89
CA ARG A 100 -0.97 12.79 3.04
C ARG A 100 -1.40 11.41 2.62
N TYR A 101 -1.10 10.45 3.46
CA TYR A 101 -1.68 9.13 3.38
C TYR A 101 -2.31 8.82 4.72
N TRP A 102 -3.23 7.86 4.74
CA TRP A 102 -3.85 7.42 5.97
C TRP A 102 -3.13 6.19 6.47
N ASP A 103 -2.87 6.18 7.80
CA ASP A 103 -2.28 5.05 8.46
C ASP A 103 -3.08 4.69 9.70
N HIS A 104 -3.21 3.39 9.92
CA HIS A 104 -3.88 2.85 11.09
C HIS A 104 -3.01 1.73 11.64
N VAL A 105 -2.69 1.81 12.93
CA VAL A 105 -1.94 0.76 13.59
C VAL A 105 -2.90 -0.34 14.02
N ILE A 106 -2.65 -1.56 13.56
CA ILE A 106 -3.50 -2.71 13.90
C ILE A 106 -3.39 -2.98 15.39
N ARG A 107 -4.53 -3.14 16.05
CA ARG A 107 -4.60 -3.23 17.50
C ARG A 107 -4.63 -4.65 18.03
N ASP A 108 -5.25 -5.57 17.28
CA ASP A 108 -5.41 -6.96 17.71
C ASP A 108 -5.72 -7.83 16.50
N LYS A 109 -5.98 -9.12 16.75
CA LYS A 109 -6.23 -10.07 15.66
C LYS A 109 -7.54 -9.79 14.94
N ILE A 110 -8.55 -9.34 15.65
CA ILE A 110 -9.84 -8.99 15.04
C ILE A 110 -9.65 -7.82 14.09
N ASP A 111 -8.93 -6.80 14.54
CA ASP A 111 -8.62 -5.63 13.74
C ASP A 111 -7.82 -6.02 12.49
N LEU A 112 -6.86 -6.93 12.64
CA LEU A 112 -6.08 -7.43 11.51
C LEU A 112 -6.97 -8.11 10.48
N ASN A 113 -7.81 -9.03 10.91
CA ASN A 113 -8.69 -9.76 10.01
C ASN A 113 -9.68 -8.84 9.31
N THR A 114 -10.20 -7.86 10.03
CA THR A 114 -11.11 -6.86 9.46
C THR A 114 -10.46 -6.11 8.32
N HIS A 115 -9.20 -5.73 8.47
CA HIS A 115 -8.49 -4.98 7.43
C HIS A 115 -8.04 -5.87 6.27
N ILE A 116 -7.70 -7.13 6.53
CA ILE A 116 -7.44 -8.08 5.45
C ILE A 116 -8.70 -8.25 4.59
N ASP A 117 -9.85 -8.43 5.21
CA ASP A 117 -11.11 -8.56 4.49
C ASP A 117 -11.43 -7.30 3.71
N TYR A 118 -11.22 -6.13 4.33
CA TYR A 118 -11.45 -4.86 3.66
C TYR A 118 -10.61 -4.74 2.38
N ILE A 119 -9.35 -5.11 2.46
CA ILE A 119 -8.45 -5.08 1.29
C ILE A 119 -8.96 -6.00 0.20
N HIS A 120 -9.32 -7.23 0.55
CA HIS A 120 -9.73 -8.23 -0.43
C HIS A 120 -11.06 -7.88 -1.10
N TYR A 121 -12.00 -7.29 -0.36
CA TYR A 121 -13.30 -6.92 -0.91
C TYR A 121 -13.35 -5.53 -1.52
N ASN A 122 -12.25 -4.78 -1.44
CA ASN A 122 -12.21 -3.41 -1.93
C ASN A 122 -12.57 -3.28 -3.41
N PRO A 123 -12.07 -4.14 -4.31
CA PRO A 123 -12.46 -4.04 -5.73
C PRO A 123 -13.95 -4.29 -5.96
N VAL A 124 -14.56 -5.18 -5.17
CA VAL A 124 -16.00 -5.43 -5.25
C VAL A 124 -16.78 -4.21 -4.76
N LYS A 125 -16.35 -3.65 -3.63
CA LYS A 125 -16.96 -2.45 -3.06
C LYS A 125 -17.00 -1.29 -4.07
N HIS A 126 -15.93 -1.13 -4.83
CA HIS A 126 -15.82 -0.06 -5.83
C HIS A 126 -16.40 -0.43 -7.19
N GLY A 127 -16.97 -1.64 -7.32
CA GLY A 127 -17.65 -2.03 -8.55
C GLY A 127 -16.75 -2.50 -9.68
N TYR A 128 -15.49 -2.80 -9.40
CA TYR A 128 -14.57 -3.25 -10.45
C TYR A 128 -14.72 -4.73 -10.80
N THR A 129 -15.10 -5.54 -9.82
CA THR A 129 -15.31 -6.97 -10.02
C THR A 129 -16.49 -7.44 -9.19
N LYS A 130 -17.00 -8.64 -9.51
CA LYS A 130 -18.08 -9.25 -8.73
C LYS A 130 -17.56 -10.05 -7.55
N ARG A 131 -16.35 -10.58 -7.66
CA ARG A 131 -15.73 -11.40 -6.63
C ARG A 131 -14.32 -10.93 -6.33
N PRO A 132 -13.87 -11.03 -5.06
CA PRO A 132 -12.55 -10.49 -4.67
C PRO A 132 -11.39 -11.05 -5.50
N PHE A 133 -11.39 -12.35 -5.76
CA PHE A 133 -10.27 -12.98 -6.46
C PHE A 133 -10.27 -12.74 -7.97
N ASP A 134 -11.29 -12.08 -8.50
CA ASP A 134 -11.30 -11.72 -9.92
C ASP A 134 -10.50 -10.46 -10.21
N TRP A 135 -10.12 -9.70 -9.20
CA TRP A 135 -9.28 -8.52 -9.36
C TRP A 135 -7.81 -8.92 -9.27
N LYS A 136 -7.10 -8.87 -10.38
CA LYS A 136 -5.73 -9.39 -10.43
C LYS A 136 -4.69 -8.49 -9.75
N TYR A 137 -5.06 -7.27 -9.41
CA TYR A 137 -4.14 -6.32 -8.78
C TYR A 137 -4.28 -6.32 -7.25
N SER A 138 -4.36 -7.52 -6.68
CA SER A 138 -4.45 -7.68 -5.24
C SER A 138 -3.79 -8.99 -4.81
N SER A 139 -3.47 -9.06 -3.52
CA SER A 139 -2.90 -10.27 -2.93
C SER A 139 -3.90 -11.43 -2.87
N MET A 140 -5.18 -11.17 -3.14
CA MET A 140 -6.21 -12.20 -3.18
C MET A 140 -6.21 -12.98 -4.49
N ALA A 141 -5.69 -12.39 -5.55
CA ALA A 141 -5.73 -13.00 -6.87
C ALA A 141 -4.86 -14.25 -6.98
#